data_e6bcb3d2d9dd5d11a4f9b3a080590e03
#
_entry.id   e6bcb3d2d9dd5d11a4f9b3a080590e03
#
_cell.length_a   1.000
_cell.length_b   1.000
_cell.length_c   1.000
_cell.angle_alpha   90.00
_cell.angle_beta   90.00
_cell.angle_gamma   90.00
#
_symmetry.space_group_name_H-M   'P 1'
#
loop_
_entity.id
_entity.type
_entity.pdbx_description
1 polymer ?
#
loop_
_entity_poly.entity_id
_entity_poly.type
_entity_poly.pdbx_seq_one_letter_code
_entity_poly.pdbx_strand_id
1 'polypeptide(L)'
;MNCSMEPIQREQVIAKYLSRALDSEAVEEFEGHYLGCDECFDELRVSERMVVELRHKNLAWRQAEGVSVLQFRKPAELTHSAKELEELRREVLEQSDSRVIIDLGRVTKIDSAGLGQLMSCYSHLVRNQGSLKVVNATPEVMKVLEMTGISTLIPTFRDENEALKSFKS
;
A
#
# COMPACT_ATOMS: atom_id res chain seq x y z
N MET A 1 -31.55 19.49 -8.60
CA MET A 1 -32.76 18.75 -8.14
C MET A 1 -32.33 17.95 -6.89
N ASN A 2 -33.09 18.06 -5.79
CA ASN A 2 -32.75 17.28 -4.58
C ASN A 2 -32.92 15.78 -4.86
N CYS A 3 -31.98 14.97 -4.38
CA CYS A 3 -32.04 13.53 -4.50
C CYS A 3 -33.31 12.97 -3.80
N SER A 4 -33.95 12.00 -4.44
CA SER A 4 -35.13 11.33 -3.86
C SER A 4 -34.78 10.30 -2.76
N MET A 5 -33.49 9.94 -2.65
CA MET A 5 -33.01 9.03 -1.60
C MET A 5 -32.53 9.80 -0.37
N GLU A 6 -32.91 9.29 0.80
CA GLU A 6 -32.34 9.77 2.06
C GLU A 6 -30.84 9.46 2.14
N PRO A 7 -30.00 10.32 2.78
CA PRO A 7 -28.55 10.15 2.82
C PRO A 7 -28.08 8.76 3.29
N ILE A 8 -28.68 8.23 4.37
CA ILE A 8 -28.34 6.91 4.91
C ILE A 8 -28.68 5.79 3.92
N GLN A 9 -29.82 5.88 3.23
CA GLN A 9 -30.24 4.92 2.25
C GLN A 9 -29.32 4.92 1.00
N ARG A 10 -28.91 6.12 0.58
CA ARG A 10 -27.98 6.34 -0.52
C ARG A 10 -26.62 5.70 -0.26
N GLU A 11 -26.03 5.94 0.92
CA GLU A 11 -24.77 5.33 1.34
C GLU A 11 -24.83 3.79 1.31
N GLN A 12 -25.93 3.21 1.83
CA GLN A 12 -26.12 1.76 1.84
C GLN A 12 -26.24 1.17 0.44
N VAL A 13 -26.96 1.84 -0.47
CA VAL A 13 -27.13 1.38 -1.86
C VAL A 13 -25.80 1.45 -2.60
N ILE A 14 -25.06 2.55 -2.46
CA ILE A 14 -23.73 2.73 -3.05
C ILE A 14 -22.76 1.64 -2.54
N ALA A 15 -22.74 1.38 -1.24
CA ALA A 15 -21.88 0.33 -0.64
C ALA A 15 -22.22 -1.07 -1.20
N LYS A 16 -23.50 -1.39 -1.35
CA LYS A 16 -23.95 -2.67 -1.96
C LYS A 16 -23.62 -2.74 -3.45
N TYR A 17 -23.79 -1.67 -4.19
CA TYR A 17 -23.43 -1.56 -5.61
C TYR A 17 -21.94 -1.83 -5.81
N LEU A 18 -21.08 -1.14 -5.08
CA LEU A 18 -19.62 -1.28 -5.16
C LEU A 18 -19.11 -2.65 -4.69
N SER A 19 -19.81 -3.30 -3.76
CA SER A 19 -19.51 -4.67 -3.32
C SER A 19 -20.10 -5.76 -4.19
N ARG A 20 -20.88 -5.40 -5.24
CA ARG A 20 -21.64 -6.30 -6.11
C ARG A 20 -22.65 -7.17 -5.34
N ALA A 21 -23.25 -6.59 -4.31
CA ALA A 21 -24.22 -7.24 -3.44
C ALA A 21 -25.68 -6.86 -3.79
N LEU A 22 -25.91 -6.07 -4.83
CA LEU A 22 -27.22 -5.79 -5.39
C LEU A 22 -27.59 -6.88 -6.42
N ASP A 23 -28.88 -7.21 -6.50
CA ASP A 23 -29.42 -8.00 -7.60
C ASP A 23 -29.54 -7.17 -8.89
N SER A 24 -29.85 -7.83 -10.01
CA SER A 24 -29.85 -7.17 -11.33
C SER A 24 -30.90 -6.06 -11.43
N GLU A 25 -32.06 -6.21 -10.80
CA GLU A 25 -33.14 -5.23 -10.83
C GLU A 25 -32.75 -3.96 -10.05
N ALA A 26 -32.18 -4.13 -8.85
CA ALA A 26 -31.67 -3.03 -8.02
C ALA A 26 -30.46 -2.31 -8.65
N VAL A 27 -29.64 -3.03 -9.43
CA VAL A 27 -28.55 -2.42 -10.20
C VAL A 27 -29.11 -1.50 -11.28
N GLU A 28 -30.06 -1.97 -12.10
CA GLU A 28 -30.68 -1.17 -13.18
C GLU A 28 -31.40 0.06 -12.60
N GLU A 29 -32.12 -0.09 -11.51
CA GLU A 29 -32.80 1.01 -10.83
C GLU A 29 -31.80 2.06 -10.32
N PHE A 30 -30.74 1.65 -9.67
CA PHE A 30 -29.71 2.52 -9.15
C PHE A 30 -28.93 3.21 -10.27
N GLU A 31 -28.57 2.49 -11.35
CA GLU A 31 -27.88 3.08 -12.51
C GLU A 31 -28.74 4.12 -13.23
N GLY A 32 -30.03 3.84 -13.41
CA GLY A 32 -30.97 4.79 -13.95
C GLY A 32 -31.12 6.05 -13.09
N HIS A 33 -31.04 5.91 -11.76
CA HIS A 33 -31.14 7.02 -10.84
C HIS A 33 -29.87 7.88 -10.82
N TYR A 34 -28.67 7.28 -10.61
CA TYR A 34 -27.45 8.07 -10.41
C TYR A 34 -26.99 8.79 -11.69
N LEU A 35 -27.33 8.29 -12.88
CA LEU A 35 -27.07 8.98 -14.14
C LEU A 35 -27.86 10.30 -14.29
N GLY A 36 -28.96 10.44 -13.56
CA GLY A 36 -29.80 11.66 -13.55
C GLY A 36 -29.72 12.47 -12.25
N CYS A 37 -28.90 12.08 -11.28
CA CYS A 37 -28.81 12.71 -9.98
C CYS A 37 -27.36 13.05 -9.62
N ASP A 38 -27.04 14.35 -9.64
CA ASP A 38 -25.67 14.86 -9.37
C ASP A 38 -25.16 14.43 -8.00
N GLU A 39 -26.01 14.43 -6.95
CA GLU A 39 -25.63 14.04 -5.60
C GLU A 39 -25.21 12.57 -5.53
N CYS A 40 -25.99 11.66 -6.14
CA CYS A 40 -25.67 10.24 -6.17
C CYS A 40 -24.44 9.95 -7.04
N PHE A 41 -24.28 10.67 -8.14
CA PHE A 41 -23.13 10.56 -9.03
C PHE A 41 -21.83 10.97 -8.33
N ASP A 42 -21.83 12.11 -7.66
CA ASP A 42 -20.65 12.60 -6.93
C ASP A 42 -20.27 11.70 -5.76
N GLU A 43 -21.27 11.24 -4.99
CA GLU A 43 -21.04 10.34 -3.86
C GLU A 43 -20.53 8.95 -4.31
N LEU A 44 -21.07 8.41 -5.42
CA LEU A 44 -20.59 7.19 -6.03
C LEU A 44 -19.12 7.34 -6.46
N ARG A 45 -18.75 8.43 -7.14
CA ARG A 45 -17.36 8.69 -7.55
C ARG A 45 -16.39 8.79 -6.39
N VAL A 46 -16.79 9.44 -5.30
CA VAL A 46 -15.96 9.52 -4.07
C VAL A 46 -15.80 8.14 -3.46
N SER A 47 -16.89 7.39 -3.35
CA SER A 47 -16.89 6.03 -2.78
C SER A 47 -16.12 5.04 -3.65
N GLU A 48 -16.22 5.12 -4.97
CA GLU A 48 -15.41 4.33 -5.91
C GLU A 48 -13.92 4.57 -5.71
N ARG A 49 -13.49 5.82 -5.60
CA ARG A 49 -12.09 6.17 -5.33
C ARG A 49 -11.61 5.57 -4.01
N MET A 50 -12.40 5.68 -2.95
CA MET A 50 -12.06 5.08 -1.65
C MET A 50 -11.97 3.56 -1.72
N VAL A 51 -12.92 2.89 -2.38
CA VAL A 51 -12.92 1.43 -2.53
C VAL A 51 -11.77 0.96 -3.41
N VAL A 52 -11.46 1.67 -4.50
CA VAL A 52 -10.30 1.38 -5.37
C VAL A 52 -9.01 1.54 -4.55
N GLU A 53 -8.89 2.61 -3.80
CA GLU A 53 -7.72 2.85 -2.96
C GLU A 53 -7.55 1.80 -1.85
N LEU A 54 -8.63 1.40 -1.18
CA LEU A 54 -8.62 0.35 -0.17
C LEU A 54 -8.40 -1.07 -0.74
N ARG A 55 -8.96 -1.36 -1.92
CA ARG A 55 -8.77 -2.67 -2.59
C ARG A 55 -7.38 -2.86 -3.17
N HIS A 56 -6.72 -1.77 -3.57
CA HIS A 56 -5.42 -1.82 -4.25
C HIS A 56 -4.22 -1.63 -3.31
N LYS A 57 -4.43 -1.16 -2.07
CA LYS A 57 -3.32 -1.04 -1.10
C LYS A 57 -2.93 -2.43 -0.58
N ASN A 58 -1.93 -3.01 -1.24
CA ASN A 58 -1.26 -4.21 -0.72
C ASN A 58 -0.32 -3.86 0.44
N LEU A 59 0.07 -2.59 0.57
CA LEU A 59 0.94 -2.09 1.62
C LEU A 59 0.16 -1.54 2.82
N ALA A 60 0.69 -1.75 4.00
CA ALA A 60 0.14 -1.24 5.25
C ALA A 60 1.26 -0.77 6.18
N TRP A 61 1.05 0.39 6.78
CA TRP A 61 1.88 0.91 7.85
C TRP A 61 1.40 0.41 9.22
N ARG A 62 2.34 0.17 10.12
CA ARG A 62 2.09 0.02 11.54
C ARG A 62 3.23 0.63 12.33
N GLN A 63 2.98 0.97 13.57
CA GLN A 63 4.00 1.46 14.49
C GLN A 63 4.50 0.34 15.41
N ALA A 64 5.81 0.25 15.57
CA ALA A 64 6.44 -0.66 16.51
C ALA A 64 7.59 0.07 17.22
N GLU A 65 7.45 0.30 18.53
CA GLU A 65 8.46 0.95 19.37
C GLU A 65 8.97 2.31 18.82
N GLY A 66 8.07 3.09 18.20
CA GLY A 66 8.39 4.38 17.58
C GLY A 66 9.13 4.28 16.25
N VAL A 67 9.03 3.15 15.58
CA VAL A 67 9.53 2.88 14.23
C VAL A 67 8.35 2.58 13.32
N SER A 68 8.31 3.18 12.15
CA SER A 68 7.28 2.88 11.14
C SER A 68 7.65 1.63 10.35
N VAL A 69 6.78 0.63 10.41
CA VAL A 69 6.96 -0.64 9.70
C VAL A 69 5.99 -0.72 8.53
N LEU A 70 6.53 -0.81 7.32
CA LEU A 70 5.79 -1.04 6.09
C LEU A 70 5.79 -2.52 5.74
N GLN A 71 4.62 -3.11 5.59
CA GLN A 71 4.47 -4.54 5.31
C GLN A 71 3.48 -4.78 4.17
N PHE A 72 3.68 -5.87 3.42
CA PHE A 72 2.72 -6.34 2.43
C PHE A 72 1.63 -7.19 3.09
N ARG A 73 0.36 -6.94 2.74
CA ARG A 73 -0.79 -7.71 3.26
C ARG A 73 -0.95 -9.05 2.54
N LYS A 74 -0.55 -9.12 1.28
CA LYS A 74 -0.63 -10.29 0.40
C LYS A 74 0.72 -10.53 -0.25
N PRO A 75 0.99 -11.72 -0.82
CA PRO A 75 2.17 -11.95 -1.64
C PRO A 75 2.31 -10.87 -2.71
N ALA A 76 3.51 -10.39 -2.90
CA ALA A 76 3.83 -9.27 -3.78
C ALA A 76 5.09 -9.55 -4.62
N GLU A 77 5.20 -8.86 -5.72
CA GLU A 77 6.42 -8.80 -6.51
C GLU A 77 6.91 -7.34 -6.58
N LEU A 78 8.18 -7.13 -6.45
CA LEU A 78 8.83 -5.83 -6.68
C LEU A 78 9.54 -5.87 -8.02
N THR A 79 8.75 -5.87 -9.09
CA THR A 79 9.20 -5.94 -10.47
C THR A 79 8.69 -4.75 -11.26
N HIS A 80 9.33 -4.45 -12.39
CA HIS A 80 9.00 -3.34 -13.27
C HIS A 80 7.49 -3.25 -13.62
N SER A 81 6.82 -4.39 -13.77
CA SER A 81 5.40 -4.45 -14.13
C SER A 81 4.45 -4.50 -12.94
N ALA A 82 4.97 -4.59 -11.72
CA ALA A 82 4.15 -4.72 -10.53
C ALA A 82 3.66 -3.37 -10.01
N LYS A 83 2.38 -3.31 -9.69
CA LYS A 83 1.76 -2.10 -9.09
C LYS A 83 2.33 -1.79 -7.70
N GLU A 84 2.75 -2.81 -6.97
CA GLU A 84 3.34 -2.73 -5.65
C GLU A 84 4.62 -1.88 -5.64
N LEU A 85 5.33 -1.81 -6.75
CA LEU A 85 6.53 -0.99 -6.87
C LEU A 85 6.21 0.50 -6.75
N GLU A 86 5.18 0.96 -7.44
CA GLU A 86 4.74 2.36 -7.39
C GLU A 86 4.09 2.69 -6.03
N GLU A 87 3.33 1.75 -5.46
CA GLU A 87 2.79 1.88 -4.11
C GLU A 87 3.91 2.04 -3.08
N LEU A 88 4.93 1.19 -3.13
CA LEU A 88 6.09 1.26 -2.23
C LEU A 88 6.77 2.63 -2.31
N ARG A 89 7.00 3.13 -3.53
CA ARG A 89 7.61 4.44 -3.74
C ARG A 89 6.80 5.55 -3.09
N ARG A 90 5.51 5.60 -3.38
CA ARG A 90 4.62 6.64 -2.87
C ARG A 90 4.55 6.61 -1.35
N GLU A 91 4.30 5.43 -0.78
CA GLU A 91 4.15 5.27 0.66
C GLU A 91 5.41 5.72 1.43
N VAL A 92 6.61 5.36 0.95
CA VAL A 92 7.85 5.74 1.65
C VAL A 92 8.21 7.20 1.44
N LEU A 93 7.97 7.79 0.24
CA LEU A 93 8.28 9.20 -0.01
C LEU A 93 7.33 10.16 0.72
N GLU A 94 6.09 9.74 0.98
CA GLU A 94 5.10 10.52 1.72
C GLU A 94 5.22 10.34 3.25
N GLN A 95 6.04 9.38 3.70
CA GLN A 95 6.21 9.11 5.12
C GLN A 95 7.06 10.19 5.80
N SER A 96 6.55 10.72 6.90
CA SER A 96 7.25 11.74 7.71
C SER A 96 8.19 11.15 8.76
N ASP A 97 8.09 9.84 9.06
CA ASP A 97 8.92 9.19 10.06
C ASP A 97 10.34 8.98 9.54
N SER A 98 11.31 9.26 10.41
CA SER A 98 12.73 9.11 10.08
C SER A 98 13.24 7.68 10.22
N ARG A 99 12.54 6.82 10.96
CA ARG A 99 12.91 5.41 11.19
C ARG A 99 11.91 4.48 10.53
N VAL A 100 12.34 3.82 9.48
CA VAL A 100 11.47 2.96 8.64
C VAL A 100 12.04 1.56 8.55
N ILE A 101 11.16 0.57 8.69
CA ILE A 101 11.41 -0.84 8.37
C ILE A 101 10.51 -1.21 7.18
N ILE A 102 11.06 -1.89 6.19
CA ILE A 102 10.29 -2.56 5.13
C ILE A 102 10.34 -4.06 5.36
N ASP A 103 9.19 -4.67 5.58
CA ASP A 103 9.05 -6.12 5.72
C ASP A 103 8.86 -6.76 4.34
N LEU A 104 9.85 -7.53 3.90
CA LEU A 104 9.84 -8.24 2.62
C LEU A 104 9.40 -9.71 2.73
N GLY A 105 8.88 -10.13 3.88
CA GLY A 105 8.49 -11.53 4.11
C GLY A 105 7.41 -12.07 3.17
N ARG A 106 6.67 -11.19 2.51
CA ARG A 106 5.66 -11.55 1.50
C ARG A 106 6.09 -11.19 0.07
N VAL A 107 7.30 -10.70 -0.12
CA VAL A 107 7.84 -10.44 -1.46
C VAL A 107 8.45 -11.72 -2.01
N THR A 108 7.85 -12.20 -3.09
CA THR A 108 8.22 -13.47 -3.73
C THR A 108 9.26 -13.29 -4.83
N LYS A 109 9.36 -12.07 -5.39
CA LYS A 109 10.29 -11.77 -6.47
C LYS A 109 10.69 -10.30 -6.47
N ILE A 110 11.94 -10.04 -6.81
CA ILE A 110 12.48 -8.69 -7.00
C ILE A 110 13.36 -8.66 -8.25
N ASP A 111 13.24 -7.61 -9.06
CA ASP A 111 14.11 -7.36 -10.21
C ASP A 111 14.91 -6.06 -10.04
N SER A 112 15.62 -5.65 -11.09
CA SER A 112 16.42 -4.41 -11.07
C SER A 112 15.60 -3.15 -10.78
N ALA A 113 14.33 -3.11 -11.19
CA ALA A 113 13.45 -1.98 -10.89
C ALA A 113 13.09 -1.96 -9.41
N GLY A 114 12.78 -3.12 -8.82
CA GLY A 114 12.53 -3.27 -7.38
C GLY A 114 13.74 -2.89 -6.53
N LEU A 115 14.92 -3.33 -6.93
CA LEU A 115 16.18 -2.95 -6.28
C LEU A 115 16.43 -1.45 -6.35
N GLY A 116 16.25 -0.85 -7.54
CA GLY A 116 16.35 0.60 -7.74
C GLY A 116 15.37 1.37 -6.87
N GLN A 117 14.17 0.84 -6.68
CA GLN A 117 13.17 1.47 -5.83
C GLN A 117 13.53 1.39 -4.34
N LEU A 118 14.04 0.27 -3.86
CA LEU A 118 14.57 0.17 -2.49
C LEU A 118 15.70 1.17 -2.25
N MET A 119 16.61 1.30 -3.21
CA MET A 119 17.69 2.29 -3.14
C MET A 119 17.19 3.73 -3.18
N SER A 120 16.14 4.01 -3.95
CA SER A 120 15.49 5.33 -3.98
C SER A 120 14.88 5.68 -2.62
N CYS A 121 14.15 4.73 -2.01
CA CYS A 121 13.58 4.88 -0.66
C CYS A 121 14.68 5.10 0.39
N TYR A 122 15.75 4.32 0.34
CA TYR A 122 16.90 4.47 1.23
C TYR A 122 17.53 5.86 1.10
N SER A 123 17.82 6.28 -0.13
CA SER A 123 18.45 7.59 -0.40
C SER A 123 17.56 8.75 0.04
N HIS A 124 16.23 8.63 -0.13
CA HIS A 124 15.28 9.63 0.33
C HIS A 124 15.32 9.78 1.86
N LEU A 125 15.24 8.67 2.58
CA LEU A 125 15.25 8.69 4.04
C LEU A 125 16.58 9.22 4.59
N VAL A 126 17.71 8.78 4.06
CA VAL A 126 19.03 9.24 4.48
C VAL A 126 19.21 10.74 4.27
N ARG A 127 18.76 11.30 3.15
CA ARG A 127 18.78 12.75 2.89
C ARG A 127 17.95 13.54 3.90
N ASN A 128 16.89 12.94 4.42
CA ASN A 128 16.03 13.52 5.45
C ASN A 128 16.44 13.11 6.88
N GLN A 129 17.72 12.74 7.08
CA GLN A 129 18.27 12.32 8.38
C GLN A 129 17.58 11.09 8.98
N GLY A 130 16.93 10.30 8.14
CA GLY A 130 16.25 9.07 8.49
C GLY A 130 17.12 7.83 8.23
N SER A 131 16.53 6.67 8.48
CA SER A 131 17.16 5.38 8.22
C SER A 131 16.13 4.35 7.76
N LEU A 132 16.55 3.52 6.82
CA LEU A 132 15.79 2.40 6.30
C LEU A 132 16.45 1.09 6.70
N LYS A 133 15.65 0.14 7.15
CA LYS A 133 16.06 -1.25 7.37
C LYS A 133 15.10 -2.19 6.67
N VAL A 134 15.59 -3.37 6.32
CA VAL A 134 14.80 -4.43 5.69
C VAL A 134 14.75 -5.63 6.61
N VAL A 135 13.58 -6.27 6.70
CA VAL A 135 13.40 -7.49 7.51
C VAL A 135 12.70 -8.59 6.72
N ASN A 136 12.85 -9.81 7.18
CA ASN A 136 12.12 -11.00 6.71
C ASN A 136 12.26 -11.27 5.21
N ALA A 137 13.32 -10.79 4.53
CA ALA A 137 13.49 -11.08 3.11
C ALA A 137 13.47 -12.59 2.86
N THR A 138 12.67 -13.04 1.86
CA THR A 138 12.68 -14.46 1.47
C THR A 138 14.06 -14.88 0.98
N PRO A 139 14.44 -16.17 1.04
CA PRO A 139 15.77 -16.62 0.60
C PRO A 139 16.12 -16.17 -0.82
N GLU A 140 15.16 -16.17 -1.72
CA GLU A 140 15.31 -15.72 -3.11
C GLU A 140 15.63 -14.23 -3.17
N VAL A 141 14.85 -13.40 -2.46
CA VAL A 141 15.05 -11.96 -2.39
C VAL A 141 16.38 -11.64 -1.69
N MET A 142 16.69 -12.31 -0.58
CA MET A 142 17.94 -12.10 0.15
C MET A 142 19.15 -12.37 -0.72
N LYS A 143 19.14 -13.47 -1.48
CA LYS A 143 20.20 -13.80 -2.44
C LYS A 143 20.45 -12.68 -3.45
N VAL A 144 19.37 -12.06 -3.96
CA VAL A 144 19.48 -10.94 -4.92
C VAL A 144 20.06 -9.71 -4.24
N LEU A 145 19.61 -9.38 -3.00
CA LEU A 145 20.15 -8.25 -2.23
C LEU A 145 21.65 -8.41 -1.93
N GLU A 146 22.10 -9.62 -1.61
CA GLU A 146 23.51 -9.94 -1.37
C GLU A 146 24.35 -9.85 -2.66
N MET A 147 23.89 -10.48 -3.74
CA MET A 147 24.60 -10.49 -5.04
C MET A 147 24.76 -9.08 -5.62
N THR A 148 23.83 -8.17 -5.36
CA THR A 148 23.87 -6.77 -5.82
C THR A 148 24.58 -5.83 -4.83
N GLY A 149 24.95 -6.30 -3.66
CA GLY A 149 25.59 -5.50 -2.61
C GLY A 149 24.63 -4.54 -1.87
N ILE A 150 23.33 -4.60 -2.15
CA ILE A 150 22.34 -3.71 -1.51
C ILE A 150 22.25 -4.00 -0.02
N SER A 151 22.41 -5.25 0.41
CA SER A 151 22.42 -5.65 1.82
C SER A 151 23.57 -5.03 2.63
N THR A 152 24.63 -4.54 1.97
CA THR A 152 25.71 -3.78 2.64
C THR A 152 25.37 -2.32 2.87
N LEU A 153 24.46 -1.76 2.07
CA LEU A 153 24.01 -0.37 2.17
C LEU A 153 22.74 -0.24 3.02
N ILE A 154 21.77 -1.11 2.78
CA ILE A 154 20.53 -1.17 3.56
C ILE A 154 20.64 -2.32 4.56
N PRO A 155 20.76 -2.04 5.88
CA PRO A 155 20.85 -3.09 6.89
C PRO A 155 19.65 -4.04 6.80
N THR A 156 19.94 -5.32 6.66
CA THR A 156 18.94 -6.38 6.48
C THR A 156 19.00 -7.34 7.66
N PHE A 157 17.85 -7.64 8.26
CA PHE A 157 17.74 -8.49 9.45
C PHE A 157 16.80 -9.67 9.17
N ARG A 158 17.01 -10.75 9.90
CA ARG A 158 16.16 -11.95 9.78
C ARG A 158 14.77 -11.75 10.35
N ASP A 159 14.67 -10.94 11.39
CA ASP A 159 13.40 -10.61 12.03
C ASP A 159 13.35 -9.14 12.47
N GLU A 160 12.13 -8.70 12.75
CA GLU A 160 11.85 -7.33 13.13
C GLU A 160 12.44 -6.94 14.50
N ASN A 161 12.50 -7.86 15.47
CA ASN A 161 13.01 -7.56 16.80
C ASN A 161 14.50 -7.20 16.74
N GLU A 162 15.27 -7.89 15.88
CA GLU A 162 16.67 -7.54 15.64
C GLU A 162 16.80 -6.13 15.03
N ALA A 163 15.97 -5.83 14.04
CA ALA A 163 15.95 -4.52 13.40
C ALA A 163 15.57 -3.40 14.37
N LEU A 164 14.55 -3.60 15.23
CA LEU A 164 14.12 -2.63 16.23
C LEU A 164 15.20 -2.37 17.26
N LYS A 165 15.87 -3.41 17.77
CA LYS A 165 17.00 -3.27 18.71
C LYS A 165 18.12 -2.44 18.12
N SER A 166 18.41 -2.59 16.83
CA SER A 166 19.50 -1.87 16.16
C SER A 166 19.22 -0.37 15.93
N PHE A 167 18.00 0.12 16.17
CA PHE A 167 17.70 1.55 16.23
C PHE A 167 17.95 2.19 17.61
N LYS A 168 18.13 1.35 18.63
CA LYS A 168 18.38 1.79 20.02
C LYS A 168 19.88 1.86 20.35
N SER A 169 20.69 1.30 19.47
CA SER A 169 22.16 1.32 19.55
C SER A 169 22.70 2.55 18.84
#